data_a4c850d304c7d28016f9f07847397f12
#
_entry.id   a4c850d304c7d28016f9f07847397f12
#
_cell.length_a   1.000
_cell.length_b   1.000
_cell.length_c   1.000
_cell.angle_alpha   90.00
_cell.angle_beta   90.00
_cell.angle_gamma   90.00
#
_symmetry.space_group_name_H-M   'P 1'
#
loop_
_entity.id
_entity.type
_entity.pdbx_description
1 polymer ?
#
loop_
_entity_poly.entity_id
_entity_poly.type
_entity_poly.pdbx_seq_one_letter_code
_entity_poly.pdbx_strand_id
1 'polypeptide(L)' 'LDNQRVKQAVETLPDGQREAITLAYYGCQTQREIAEKTGVPLGTVKGHMRVGLQKLKSVLNDTGSGDSD' A
#
# COMPACT_ATOMS: atom_id res chain seq x y z
N LEU A 1 -5.34 15.19 3.55
CA LEU A 1 -4.45 14.11 3.82
C LEU A 1 -3.02 14.50 3.55
N ASP A 2 -2.14 14.13 4.43
CA ASP A 2 -0.74 14.53 4.30
C ASP A 2 -0.03 13.55 3.36
N ASN A 3 0.20 13.99 2.13
CA ASN A 3 0.85 13.15 1.13
C ASN A 3 2.24 12.70 1.56
N GLN A 4 2.94 13.55 2.30
CA GLN A 4 4.29 13.23 2.71
C GLN A 4 4.31 12.09 3.73
N ARG A 5 3.36 12.09 4.65
CA ARG A 5 3.27 11.00 5.61
C ARG A 5 2.91 9.69 4.93
N VAL A 6 1.99 9.74 3.99
CA VAL A 6 1.63 8.54 3.24
C VAL A 6 2.84 8.02 2.46
N LYS A 7 3.55 8.92 1.81
CA LYS A 7 4.71 8.52 1.03
C LYS A 7 5.78 7.88 1.90
N GLN A 8 6.04 8.46 3.05
CA GLN A 8 7.03 7.90 3.96
C GLN A 8 6.60 6.54 4.48
N ALA A 9 5.32 6.39 4.79
CA ALA A 9 4.80 5.11 5.26
C ALA A 9 4.93 4.05 4.17
N VAL A 10 4.64 4.41 2.92
CA VAL A 10 4.76 3.48 1.82
C VAL A 10 6.21 3.01 1.68
N GLU A 11 7.15 3.89 1.89
CA GLU A 11 8.55 3.53 1.75
C GLU A 11 9.03 2.54 2.80
N THR A 12 8.29 2.39 3.90
CA THR A 12 8.65 1.41 4.91
C THR A 12 8.13 0.01 4.59
N LEU A 13 7.34 -0.13 3.56
CA LEU A 13 6.75 -1.42 3.21
C LEU A 13 7.75 -2.31 2.49
N PRO A 14 7.61 -3.64 2.61
CA PRO A 14 8.40 -4.56 1.80
C PRO A 14 8.17 -4.29 0.30
N ASP A 15 9.15 -4.69 -0.52
CA ASP A 15 9.17 -4.32 -1.93
C ASP A 15 7.87 -4.64 -2.65
N GLY A 16 7.34 -5.85 -2.50
CA GLY A 16 6.12 -6.23 -3.22
C GLY A 16 4.92 -5.40 -2.84
N GLN A 17 4.77 -5.14 -1.56
CA GLN A 17 3.66 -4.31 -1.07
C GLN A 17 3.84 -2.86 -1.49
N ARG A 18 5.06 -2.36 -1.40
CA ARG A 18 5.35 -0.98 -1.79
C ARG A 18 5.06 -0.77 -3.27
N GLU A 19 5.50 -1.69 -4.11
CA GLU A 19 5.28 -1.56 -5.54
C GLU A 19 3.80 -1.59 -5.87
N ALA A 20 3.06 -2.53 -5.31
CA ALA A 20 1.64 -2.63 -5.59
C ALA A 20 0.90 -1.36 -5.17
N ILE A 21 1.18 -0.85 -3.99
CA ILE A 21 0.50 0.34 -3.50
C ILE A 21 0.92 1.58 -4.30
N THR A 22 2.18 1.67 -4.65
CA THR A 22 2.65 2.80 -5.45
C THR A 22 1.95 2.84 -6.80
N LEU A 23 1.83 1.70 -7.46
CA LEU A 23 1.16 1.66 -8.77
C LEU A 23 -0.33 1.94 -8.65
N ALA A 24 -0.95 1.47 -7.57
CA ALA A 24 -2.38 1.72 -7.39
C ALA A 24 -2.66 3.18 -7.05
N TYR A 25 -1.91 3.77 -6.14
CA TYR A 25 -2.17 5.12 -5.66
C TYR A 25 -1.67 6.19 -6.60
N TYR A 26 -0.41 6.07 -7.01
CA TYR A 26 0.20 7.11 -7.82
C TYR A 26 0.08 6.83 -9.30
N GLY A 27 0.00 5.54 -9.67
CA GLY A 27 -0.17 5.16 -11.05
C GLY A 27 -1.61 4.97 -11.47
N CYS A 28 -2.53 5.02 -10.53
CA CYS A 28 -3.96 4.84 -10.79
C CYS A 28 -4.26 3.54 -11.53
N GLN A 29 -3.53 2.48 -11.21
CA GLN A 29 -3.70 1.21 -11.89
C GLN A 29 -4.58 0.28 -11.07
N THR A 30 -5.36 -0.54 -11.79
CA THR A 30 -6.13 -1.59 -11.14
C THR A 30 -5.21 -2.72 -10.71
N GLN A 31 -5.71 -3.58 -9.82
CA GLN A 31 -4.91 -4.73 -9.38
C GLN A 31 -4.55 -5.64 -10.56
N ARG A 32 -5.47 -5.78 -11.51
CA ARG A 32 -5.18 -6.58 -12.70
C ARG A 32 -4.07 -5.97 -13.52
N GLU A 33 -4.11 -4.66 -13.71
CA GLU A 33 -3.05 -3.96 -14.43
C GLU A 33 -1.71 -4.10 -13.72
N ILE A 34 -1.72 -4.02 -12.41
CA ILE A 34 -0.50 -4.18 -11.63
C ILE A 34 0.06 -5.59 -11.83
N ALA A 35 -0.82 -6.59 -11.80
CA ALA A 35 -0.38 -7.97 -12.00
C ALA A 35 0.27 -8.13 -13.37
N GLU A 36 -0.33 -7.56 -14.40
CA GLU A 36 0.22 -7.66 -15.75
C GLU A 36 1.54 -6.92 -15.86
N LYS A 37 1.62 -5.75 -15.27
CA LYS A 37 2.82 -4.93 -15.39
C LYS A 37 4.01 -5.53 -14.63
N THR A 38 3.75 -6.09 -13.47
CA THR A 38 4.83 -6.59 -12.62
C THR A 38 5.12 -8.06 -12.84
N GLY A 39 4.24 -8.79 -13.52
CA GLY A 39 4.40 -10.23 -13.67
C GLY A 39 4.02 -11.00 -12.42
N VAL A 40 3.47 -10.34 -11.42
CA VAL A 40 3.06 -10.97 -10.18
C VAL A 40 1.63 -11.47 -10.32
N PRO A 41 1.32 -12.69 -9.86
CA PRO A 41 -0.05 -13.20 -9.95
C PRO A 41 -1.05 -12.29 -9.27
N LEU A 42 -2.25 -12.21 -9.84
CA LEU A 42 -3.28 -11.32 -9.32
C LEU A 42 -3.59 -11.59 -7.86
N GLY A 43 -3.68 -12.86 -7.47
CA GLY A 43 -3.93 -13.20 -6.08
C GLY A 43 -2.87 -12.66 -5.14
N THR A 44 -1.61 -12.68 -5.59
CA THR A 44 -0.51 -12.15 -4.81
C THR A 44 -0.59 -10.62 -4.74
N VAL A 45 -0.96 -9.97 -5.85
CA VAL A 45 -1.16 -8.52 -5.84
C VAL A 45 -2.23 -8.14 -4.84
N LYS A 46 -3.34 -8.86 -4.84
CA LYS A 46 -4.41 -8.60 -3.88
C LYS A 46 -3.93 -8.74 -2.45
N GLY A 47 -3.13 -9.77 -2.18
CA GLY A 47 -2.56 -9.96 -0.85
C GLY A 47 -1.62 -8.82 -0.46
N HIS A 48 -0.75 -8.41 -1.38
CA HIS A 48 0.16 -7.30 -1.13
C HIS A 48 -0.61 -6.02 -0.83
N MET A 49 -1.68 -5.78 -1.59
CA MET A 49 -2.51 -4.59 -1.36
C MET A 49 -3.15 -4.62 0.01
N ARG A 50 -3.73 -5.75 0.37
CA ARG A 50 -4.42 -5.86 1.66
C ARG A 50 -3.46 -5.67 2.82
N VAL A 51 -2.36 -6.40 2.80
CA VAL A 51 -1.40 -6.32 3.90
C VAL A 51 -0.74 -4.95 3.94
N GLY A 52 -0.39 -4.42 2.78
CA GLY A 52 0.23 -3.11 2.71
C GLY A 52 -0.69 -2.02 3.23
N LEU A 53 -1.97 -2.07 2.86
CA LEU A 53 -2.92 -1.09 3.34
C LEU A 53 -3.13 -1.19 4.84
N GLN A 54 -3.12 -2.41 5.38
CA GLN A 54 -3.23 -2.58 6.83
C GLN A 54 -2.04 -1.96 7.54
N LYS A 55 -0.85 -2.15 6.99
CA LYS A 55 0.34 -1.57 7.59
C LYS A 55 0.31 -0.05 7.51
N LEU A 56 -0.12 0.48 6.37
CA LEU A 56 -0.24 1.94 6.23
C LEU A 56 -1.23 2.49 7.24
N LYS A 57 -2.37 1.84 7.37
CA LYS A 57 -3.37 2.28 8.32
C LYS A 57 -2.82 2.29 9.75
N SER A 58 -2.07 1.25 10.09
CA SER A 58 -1.48 1.17 11.43
C SER A 58 -0.47 2.30 11.66
N VAL A 59 0.38 2.55 10.67
CA VAL A 59 1.39 3.61 10.82
C VAL A 59 0.73 4.97 10.93
N LEU A 60 -0.24 5.24 10.08
CA LEU A 60 -0.88 6.55 10.06
C LEU A 60 -1.75 6.77 11.29
N ASN A 61 -2.36 5.72 11.82
CA ASN A 61 -3.18 5.84 13.01
C ASN A 61 -2.35 5.92 14.28
N ASP A 62 -1.13 5.45 14.22
CA ASP A 62 -0.27 5.39 15.38
C ASP A 62 -0.06 6.76 16.02
N THR A 63 -0.03 7.78 15.20
CA THR A 63 0.15 9.12 15.72
C THR A 63 -1.15 9.74 16.19
N GLY A 64 -2.22 9.20 15.81
CA GLY A 64 -3.47 9.81 16.12
C GLY A 64 -3.98 9.40 17.36
N SER A 65 -3.78 8.61 17.88
CA SER A 65 -4.45 8.37 18.89
C SER A 65 -4.95 7.31 19.09
N GLY A 66 -4.60 6.93 18.72
CA GLY A 66 -5.02 6.02 19.17
C GLY A 66 -6.19 5.43 19.35
N ASP A 67 -6.51 5.32 19.39
CA ASP A 67 -7.32 4.71 19.53
C ASP A 67 -8.02 4.13 19.25
N SER A 68 -8.27 3.92 19.37
CA SER A 68 -8.85 3.37 19.24
C SER A 68 -9.51 2.83 19.01
N ASP A 69 -9.85 2.70 19.13
CA ASP A 69 -10.39 2.09 19.03
C ASP A 69 -10.58 1.78 18.91
#